data_0e5eefd0240b56113d5ab69bb0c9a67b
#
_entry.id   0e5eefd0240b56113d5ab69bb0c9a67b
#
_cell.length_a   1.000
_cell.length_b   1.000
_cell.length_c   1.000
_cell.angle_alpha   90.00
_cell.angle_beta   90.00
_cell.angle_gamma   90.00
#
_symmetry.space_group_name_H-M   'P 1'
#
loop_
_entity.id
_entity.type
_entity.pdbx_description
1 polymer ?
#
loop_
_entity_poly.entity_id
_entity_poly.type
_entity_poly.pdbx_seq_one_letter_code
_entity_poly.pdbx_strand_id
1 'polypeptide(L)'
;EKLIGNPLYHWSHLELQRYFGYTGHLCGDTAEEVWNLCNEQLQNKWSVRSLIKASNVTLICTTDDPIDSLEWHKKIAEDDTFDVQVLPAWRPDKVTNIEKPDYASYIGKLSEVSGVEIKDFASLKEAIKNRMAFFAENGCSVSDHGLDFVLYHPASEETIDGIIAKRLSGQEVTREEMMQYKTEFMLFLAREYHRINWAMQIHYGCKRDNNTFRYNQLGPDTGYDSINNDATAAQLADFLNALSTTNELPKTILYSLNPADNEIIGTIMGCFQDSE
;
A
#
# COMPACT_ATOMS: atom_id res chain seq x y z
N GLU A 1 -0.26 29.50 -9.92
CA GLU A 1 -1.17 30.45 -9.22
C GLU A 1 -2.30 29.73 -8.47
N LYS A 2 -2.93 28.70 -9.05
CA LYS A 2 -4.03 27.97 -8.41
C LYS A 2 -3.60 27.04 -7.28
N LEU A 3 -2.30 26.81 -7.13
CA LEU A 3 -1.71 25.92 -6.10
C LEU A 3 -1.07 26.68 -4.95
N ILE A 4 -1.18 27.99 -4.88
CA ILE A 4 -0.66 28.78 -3.75
C ILE A 4 -1.33 28.30 -2.46
N GLY A 5 -0.52 27.94 -1.46
CA GLY A 5 -0.98 27.32 -0.21
C GLY A 5 -1.10 25.80 -0.25
N ASN A 6 -0.90 25.15 -1.40
CA ASN A 6 -0.80 23.71 -1.52
C ASN A 6 0.68 23.27 -1.46
N PRO A 7 1.05 22.20 -0.75
CA PRO A 7 2.44 21.71 -0.70
C PRO A 7 3.08 21.46 -2.06
N LEU A 8 2.32 21.06 -3.08
CA LEU A 8 2.80 20.86 -4.45
C LEU A 8 3.46 22.10 -5.04
N TYR A 9 3.01 23.29 -4.64
CA TYR A 9 3.65 24.55 -5.07
C TYR A 9 5.12 24.62 -4.62
N HIS A 10 5.39 24.30 -3.36
CA HIS A 10 6.75 24.27 -2.82
C HIS A 10 7.57 23.14 -3.38
N TRP A 11 6.99 21.93 -3.48
CA TRP A 11 7.70 20.76 -3.98
C TRP A 11 8.15 20.95 -5.42
N SER A 12 7.29 21.44 -6.29
CA SER A 12 7.65 21.70 -7.68
C SER A 12 8.82 22.69 -7.79
N HIS A 13 8.83 23.76 -6.98
CA HIS A 13 9.96 24.71 -6.98
C HIS A 13 11.24 24.10 -6.41
N LEU A 14 11.16 23.24 -5.38
CA LEU A 14 12.30 22.53 -4.82
C LEU A 14 12.90 21.54 -5.83
N GLU A 15 12.07 20.83 -6.58
CA GLU A 15 12.50 19.92 -7.64
C GLU A 15 13.20 20.65 -8.77
N LEU A 16 12.59 21.75 -9.25
CA LEU A 16 13.19 22.61 -10.28
C LEU A 16 14.55 23.14 -9.83
N GLN A 17 14.66 23.59 -8.58
CA GLN A 17 15.89 24.13 -8.03
C GLN A 17 16.98 23.06 -7.86
N ARG A 18 16.63 21.89 -7.28
CA ARG A 18 17.60 20.84 -6.94
C ARG A 18 18.14 20.10 -8.15
N TYR A 19 17.26 19.77 -9.10
CA TYR A 19 17.64 18.90 -10.23
C TYR A 19 17.92 19.69 -11.50
N PHE A 20 17.20 20.79 -11.72
CA PHE A 20 17.30 21.56 -12.97
C PHE A 20 18.00 22.89 -12.82
N GLY A 21 18.33 23.31 -11.58
CA GLY A 21 19.04 24.58 -11.32
C GLY A 21 18.19 25.83 -11.57
N TYR A 22 16.88 25.68 -11.70
CA TYR A 22 15.97 26.79 -11.90
C TYR A 22 15.54 27.41 -10.58
N THR A 23 15.91 28.66 -10.34
CA THR A 23 15.61 29.39 -9.10
C THR A 23 14.52 30.44 -9.27
N GLY A 24 13.96 30.55 -10.47
CA GLY A 24 12.87 31.49 -10.78
C GLY A 24 11.52 31.01 -10.25
N HIS A 25 10.51 31.81 -10.53
CA HIS A 25 9.14 31.51 -10.14
C HIS A 25 8.42 30.77 -11.28
N LEU A 26 7.84 29.61 -11.00
CA LEU A 26 7.02 28.87 -11.98
C LEU A 26 5.62 29.48 -12.04
N CYS A 27 5.30 30.12 -13.14
CA CYS A 27 3.98 30.73 -13.42
C CYS A 27 3.65 30.62 -14.91
N GLY A 28 2.53 31.19 -15.34
CA GLY A 28 2.11 31.17 -16.74
C GLY A 28 3.15 31.79 -17.69
N ASP A 29 3.80 32.87 -17.27
CA ASP A 29 4.77 33.61 -18.11
C ASP A 29 6.10 32.86 -18.26
N THR A 30 6.47 32.03 -17.30
CA THR A 30 7.74 31.26 -17.29
C THR A 30 7.56 29.78 -17.64
N ALA A 31 6.33 29.32 -17.84
CA ALA A 31 6.03 27.91 -18.04
C ALA A 31 6.76 27.29 -19.24
N GLU A 32 6.85 28.01 -20.36
CA GLU A 32 7.52 27.54 -21.58
C GLU A 32 9.05 27.49 -21.40
N GLU A 33 9.63 28.49 -20.75
CA GLU A 33 11.06 28.52 -20.40
C GLU A 33 11.43 27.30 -19.54
N VAL A 34 10.66 27.06 -18.46
CA VAL A 34 10.89 25.93 -17.55
C VAL A 34 10.70 24.60 -18.27
N TRP A 35 9.67 24.48 -19.12
CA TRP A 35 9.45 23.29 -19.93
C TRP A 35 10.65 22.96 -20.81
N ASN A 36 11.15 23.94 -21.54
CA ASN A 36 12.28 23.77 -22.44
C ASN A 36 13.56 23.41 -21.67
N LEU A 37 13.85 24.11 -20.57
CA LEU A 37 14.99 23.83 -19.69
C LEU A 37 14.96 22.38 -19.15
N CYS A 38 13.80 21.97 -18.62
CA CYS A 38 13.66 20.62 -18.05
C CYS A 38 13.80 19.55 -19.13
N ASN A 39 13.16 19.70 -20.28
CA ASN A 39 13.25 18.73 -21.36
C ASN A 39 14.66 18.62 -21.96
N GLU A 40 15.39 19.72 -22.11
CA GLU A 40 16.79 19.70 -22.55
C GLU A 40 17.65 18.87 -21.56
N GLN A 41 17.47 19.11 -20.25
CA GLN A 41 18.26 18.39 -19.25
C GLN A 41 17.84 16.91 -19.14
N LEU A 42 16.55 16.59 -19.27
CA LEU A 42 16.05 15.21 -19.27
C LEU A 42 16.56 14.41 -20.47
N GLN A 43 16.75 15.06 -21.62
CA GLN A 43 17.30 14.41 -22.81
C GLN A 43 18.83 14.19 -22.73
N ASN A 44 19.55 15.08 -22.09
CA ASN A 44 21.02 15.12 -22.18
C ASN A 44 21.74 14.75 -20.87
N LYS A 45 21.11 14.94 -19.72
CA LYS A 45 21.77 14.81 -18.41
C LYS A 45 21.06 13.82 -17.50
N TRP A 46 19.74 13.88 -17.40
CA TRP A 46 18.96 13.17 -16.40
C TRP A 46 18.27 11.93 -16.97
N SER A 47 18.67 10.77 -16.50
CA SER A 47 17.87 9.54 -16.59
C SER A 47 17.19 9.26 -15.27
N VAL A 48 16.23 8.33 -15.22
CA VAL A 48 15.60 7.87 -13.97
C VAL A 48 16.68 7.45 -12.96
N ARG A 49 17.65 6.64 -13.38
CA ARG A 49 18.75 6.16 -12.52
C ARG A 49 19.63 7.31 -12.00
N SER A 50 19.97 8.28 -12.83
CA SER A 50 20.80 9.41 -12.38
C SER A 50 20.07 10.35 -11.43
N LEU A 51 18.74 10.52 -11.58
CA LEU A 51 17.91 11.26 -10.61
C LEU A 51 17.83 10.55 -9.25
N ILE A 52 17.65 9.23 -9.25
CA ILE A 52 17.66 8.41 -8.04
C ILE A 52 19.00 8.54 -7.30
N LYS A 53 20.12 8.40 -8.03
CA LYS A 53 21.47 8.57 -7.46
C LYS A 53 21.72 9.99 -6.94
N ALA A 54 21.29 11.02 -7.67
CA ALA A 54 21.40 12.42 -7.25
C ALA A 54 20.58 12.72 -5.98
N SER A 55 19.57 11.93 -5.70
CA SER A 55 18.75 12.01 -4.47
C SER A 55 19.34 11.25 -3.28
N ASN A 56 20.55 10.67 -3.42
CA ASN A 56 21.22 9.84 -2.39
C ASN A 56 20.36 8.66 -1.90
N VAL A 57 19.55 8.09 -2.79
CA VAL A 57 18.74 6.92 -2.49
C VAL A 57 19.62 5.68 -2.56
N THR A 58 19.58 4.85 -1.53
CA THR A 58 20.31 3.57 -1.46
C THR A 58 19.41 2.36 -1.59
N LEU A 59 18.14 2.52 -1.25
CA LEU A 59 17.12 1.46 -1.27
C LEU A 59 15.79 2.02 -1.73
N ILE A 60 15.11 1.29 -2.59
CA ILE A 60 13.72 1.54 -3.02
C ILE A 60 12.92 0.27 -2.72
N CYS A 61 11.79 0.44 -2.03
CA CYS A 61 10.75 -0.58 -1.98
C CYS A 61 9.62 -0.18 -2.92
N THR A 62 9.31 -1.05 -3.86
CA THR A 62 8.19 -0.86 -4.81
C THR A 62 6.87 -1.27 -4.17
N THR A 63 5.78 -1.20 -4.90
CA THR A 63 4.46 -1.66 -4.44
C THR A 63 4.02 -2.79 -5.36
N ASP A 64 4.00 -4.02 -4.86
CA ASP A 64 3.85 -5.22 -5.68
C ASP A 64 2.69 -6.08 -5.22
N ASP A 65 1.95 -6.59 -6.19
CA ASP A 65 0.78 -7.44 -5.98
C ASP A 65 1.22 -8.91 -5.73
N PRO A 66 0.53 -9.67 -4.87
CA PRO A 66 0.82 -11.09 -4.63
C PRO A 66 1.00 -11.97 -5.88
N ILE A 67 0.35 -11.62 -7.00
CA ILE A 67 0.46 -12.38 -8.25
C ILE A 67 1.65 -11.97 -9.14
N ASP A 68 2.39 -10.94 -8.78
CA ASP A 68 3.48 -10.42 -9.61
C ASP A 68 4.65 -11.40 -9.71
N SER A 69 5.27 -11.45 -10.90
CA SER A 69 6.41 -12.34 -11.18
C SER A 69 7.75 -11.83 -10.62
N LEU A 70 7.80 -10.56 -10.23
CA LEU A 70 9.01 -9.84 -9.78
C LEU A 70 10.18 -9.89 -10.78
N GLU A 71 9.89 -10.09 -12.06
CA GLU A 71 10.93 -10.26 -13.09
C GLU A 71 11.83 -9.03 -13.24
N TRP A 72 11.29 -7.84 -13.03
CA TRP A 72 12.06 -6.59 -13.12
C TRP A 72 12.98 -6.41 -11.93
N HIS A 73 12.58 -6.83 -10.73
CA HIS A 73 13.45 -6.84 -9.55
C HIS A 73 14.67 -7.73 -9.77
N LYS A 74 14.46 -8.94 -10.32
CA LYS A 74 15.55 -9.87 -10.66
C LYS A 74 16.50 -9.28 -11.69
N LYS A 75 15.97 -8.68 -12.77
CA LYS A 75 16.79 -8.02 -13.80
C LYS A 75 17.58 -6.83 -13.26
N ILE A 76 17.00 -6.05 -12.34
CA ILE A 76 17.71 -4.92 -11.73
C ILE A 76 18.80 -5.42 -10.77
N ALA A 77 18.52 -6.49 -10.01
CA ALA A 77 19.50 -7.08 -9.11
C ALA A 77 20.73 -7.69 -9.82
N GLU A 78 20.58 -8.10 -11.10
CA GLU A 78 21.66 -8.60 -11.95
C GLU A 78 22.48 -7.49 -12.63
N ASP A 79 22.06 -6.23 -12.51
CA ASP A 79 22.68 -5.09 -13.21
C ASP A 79 23.70 -4.38 -12.31
N ASP A 80 24.98 -4.75 -12.43
CA ASP A 80 26.11 -4.17 -11.68
C ASP A 80 26.33 -2.66 -11.95
N THR A 81 25.64 -2.07 -12.94
CA THR A 81 25.77 -0.63 -13.26
C THR A 81 24.84 0.23 -12.40
N PHE A 82 23.95 -0.40 -11.62
CA PHE A 82 23.01 0.29 -10.74
C PHE A 82 23.13 -0.22 -9.30
N ASP A 83 23.72 0.59 -8.44
CA ASP A 83 24.09 0.29 -7.06
C ASP A 83 22.96 0.53 -6.04
N VAL A 84 21.80 1.01 -6.49
CA VAL A 84 20.61 1.17 -5.63
C VAL A 84 19.83 -0.13 -5.58
N GLN A 85 19.55 -0.62 -4.37
CA GLN A 85 18.72 -1.80 -4.19
C GLN A 85 17.27 -1.48 -4.51
N VAL A 86 16.63 -2.32 -5.33
CA VAL A 86 15.19 -2.23 -5.63
C VAL A 86 14.54 -3.52 -5.19
N LEU A 87 13.80 -3.47 -4.09
CA LEU A 87 13.18 -4.61 -3.45
C LEU A 87 11.66 -4.52 -3.53
N PRO A 88 10.96 -5.65 -3.62
CA PRO A 88 9.50 -5.63 -3.59
C PRO A 88 8.96 -5.30 -2.20
N ALA A 89 7.81 -4.62 -2.14
CA ALA A 89 6.98 -4.53 -0.96
C ALA A 89 5.66 -5.26 -1.21
N TRP A 90 5.22 -6.03 -0.24
CA TRP A 90 4.04 -6.88 -0.32
C TRP A 90 2.75 -6.08 -0.14
N ARG A 91 1.90 -5.98 -1.17
CA ARG A 91 0.63 -5.25 -1.11
C ARG A 91 -0.56 -6.11 -1.54
N PRO A 92 -1.20 -6.83 -0.60
CA PRO A 92 -2.29 -7.75 -0.89
C PRO A 92 -3.68 -7.10 -0.95
N ASP A 93 -3.79 -5.82 -1.33
CA ASP A 93 -5.05 -5.06 -1.30
C ASP A 93 -6.16 -5.73 -2.11
N LYS A 94 -5.85 -6.38 -3.24
CA LYS A 94 -6.85 -7.09 -4.04
C LYS A 94 -7.39 -8.34 -3.36
N VAL A 95 -6.60 -8.96 -2.48
CA VAL A 95 -7.08 -10.05 -1.62
C VAL A 95 -7.91 -9.48 -0.47
N THR A 96 -7.45 -8.38 0.13
CA THR A 96 -8.12 -7.73 1.26
C THR A 96 -9.50 -7.18 0.88
N ASN A 97 -9.65 -6.66 -0.33
CA ASN A 97 -10.87 -5.97 -0.77
C ASN A 97 -11.91 -6.95 -1.39
N ILE A 98 -12.44 -7.85 -0.56
CA ILE A 98 -13.41 -8.89 -0.95
C ILE A 98 -14.69 -8.34 -1.60
N GLU A 99 -15.06 -7.09 -1.31
CA GLU A 99 -16.23 -6.41 -1.87
C GLU A 99 -16.07 -5.99 -3.33
N LYS A 100 -14.85 -5.97 -3.86
CA LYS A 100 -14.61 -5.50 -5.23
C LYS A 100 -15.13 -6.49 -6.27
N PRO A 101 -15.71 -6.01 -7.39
CA PRO A 101 -16.36 -6.87 -8.40
C PRO A 101 -15.44 -7.95 -8.99
N ASP A 102 -14.16 -7.66 -9.11
CA ASP A 102 -13.13 -8.51 -9.73
C ASP A 102 -12.49 -9.51 -8.76
N TYR A 103 -12.90 -9.53 -7.48
CA TYR A 103 -12.30 -10.39 -6.45
C TYR A 103 -12.23 -11.86 -6.86
N ALA A 104 -13.34 -12.46 -7.32
CA ALA A 104 -13.36 -13.89 -7.67
C ALA A 104 -12.41 -14.22 -8.84
N SER A 105 -12.31 -13.34 -9.83
CA SER A 105 -11.38 -13.52 -10.96
C SER A 105 -9.92 -13.37 -10.51
N TYR A 106 -9.67 -12.45 -9.55
CA TYR A 106 -8.35 -12.27 -8.96
C TYR A 106 -7.92 -13.50 -8.13
N ILE A 107 -8.83 -14.07 -7.32
CA ILE A 107 -8.54 -15.29 -6.56
C ILE A 107 -8.21 -16.46 -7.48
N GLY A 108 -8.85 -16.56 -8.66
CA GLY A 108 -8.47 -17.53 -9.67
C GLY A 108 -7.02 -17.40 -10.13
N LYS A 109 -6.55 -16.18 -10.40
CA LYS A 109 -5.15 -15.91 -10.76
C LYS A 109 -4.19 -16.19 -9.60
N LEU A 110 -4.58 -15.84 -8.37
CA LEU A 110 -3.79 -16.14 -7.19
C LEU A 110 -3.65 -17.67 -6.99
N SER A 111 -4.72 -18.43 -7.22
CA SER A 111 -4.68 -19.90 -7.19
C SER A 111 -3.66 -20.45 -8.20
N GLU A 112 -3.66 -19.94 -9.43
CA GLU A 112 -2.71 -20.35 -10.48
C GLU A 112 -1.25 -20.09 -10.06
N VAL A 113 -0.92 -18.87 -9.62
CA VAL A 113 0.47 -18.51 -9.31
C VAL A 113 0.97 -19.06 -7.99
N SER A 114 0.07 -19.38 -7.05
CA SER A 114 0.42 -20.00 -5.75
C SER A 114 0.50 -21.52 -5.81
N GLY A 115 -0.13 -22.13 -6.82
CA GLY A 115 -0.28 -23.58 -6.93
C GLY A 115 -1.29 -24.18 -5.95
N VAL A 116 -2.17 -23.35 -5.35
CA VAL A 116 -3.17 -23.76 -4.36
C VAL A 116 -4.56 -23.46 -4.88
N GLU A 117 -5.45 -24.43 -4.92
CA GLU A 117 -6.86 -24.20 -5.21
C GLU A 117 -7.55 -23.52 -4.02
N ILE A 118 -7.89 -22.23 -4.19
CA ILE A 118 -8.50 -21.43 -3.12
C ILE A 118 -10.01 -21.61 -3.13
N LYS A 119 -10.55 -22.16 -2.02
CA LYS A 119 -11.98 -22.42 -1.82
C LYS A 119 -12.52 -22.01 -0.46
N ASP A 120 -11.64 -21.81 0.52
CA ASP A 120 -11.92 -21.49 1.92
C ASP A 120 -10.78 -20.65 2.50
N PHE A 121 -10.90 -20.24 3.75
CA PHE A 121 -9.90 -19.41 4.41
C PHE A 121 -8.58 -20.15 4.64
N ALA A 122 -8.63 -21.44 4.89
CA ALA A 122 -7.43 -22.27 5.09
C ALA A 122 -6.58 -22.33 3.81
N SER A 123 -7.19 -22.62 2.67
CA SER A 123 -6.51 -22.64 1.36
C SER A 123 -6.07 -21.26 0.91
N LEU A 124 -6.82 -20.20 1.23
CA LEU A 124 -6.37 -18.82 1.01
C LEU A 124 -5.11 -18.50 1.82
N LYS A 125 -5.10 -18.85 3.12
CA LYS A 125 -3.91 -18.68 3.98
C LYS A 125 -2.69 -19.42 3.43
N GLU A 126 -2.86 -20.63 2.92
CA GLU A 126 -1.79 -21.41 2.29
C GLU A 126 -1.26 -20.72 1.01
N ALA A 127 -2.14 -20.32 0.11
CA ALA A 127 -1.77 -19.60 -1.11
C ALA A 127 -0.96 -18.33 -0.81
N ILE A 128 -1.40 -17.54 0.17
CA ILE A 128 -0.72 -16.33 0.62
C ILE A 128 0.66 -16.65 1.19
N LYS A 129 0.80 -17.67 2.04
CA LYS A 129 2.11 -18.08 2.58
C LYS A 129 3.09 -18.48 1.47
N ASN A 130 2.63 -19.22 0.45
CA ASN A 130 3.46 -19.59 -0.69
C ASN A 130 3.96 -18.35 -1.44
N ARG A 131 3.08 -17.36 -1.66
CA ARG A 131 3.47 -16.12 -2.32
C ARG A 131 4.38 -15.24 -1.45
N MET A 132 4.13 -15.16 -0.14
CA MET A 132 5.03 -14.46 0.80
C MET A 132 6.43 -15.08 0.82
N ALA A 133 6.54 -16.40 0.78
CA ALA A 133 7.84 -17.09 0.68
C ALA A 133 8.57 -16.68 -0.61
N PHE A 134 7.88 -16.68 -1.75
CA PHE A 134 8.43 -16.21 -3.02
C PHE A 134 8.91 -14.75 -2.96
N PHE A 135 8.15 -13.86 -2.32
CA PHE A 135 8.53 -12.46 -2.13
C PHE A 135 9.75 -12.34 -1.21
N ALA A 136 9.80 -13.11 -0.12
CA ALA A 136 10.94 -13.14 0.80
C ALA A 136 12.24 -13.59 0.10
N GLU A 137 12.18 -14.60 -0.76
CA GLU A 137 13.29 -15.05 -1.60
C GLU A 137 13.81 -13.95 -2.55
N ASN A 138 12.96 -12.99 -2.89
CA ASN A 138 13.32 -11.84 -3.72
C ASN A 138 13.64 -10.56 -2.90
N GLY A 139 13.87 -10.71 -1.58
CA GLY A 139 14.34 -9.63 -0.70
C GLY A 139 13.24 -8.77 -0.09
N CYS A 140 11.96 -9.13 -0.23
CA CYS A 140 10.88 -8.44 0.46
C CYS A 140 11.02 -8.55 1.99
N SER A 141 10.85 -7.44 2.69
CA SER A 141 10.89 -7.37 4.16
C SER A 141 9.84 -6.44 4.75
N VAL A 142 8.98 -5.90 3.91
CA VAL A 142 7.94 -4.95 4.32
C VAL A 142 6.63 -5.24 3.61
N SER A 143 5.52 -4.99 4.30
CA SER A 143 4.20 -4.94 3.67
C SER A 143 3.75 -3.50 3.49
N ASP A 144 2.79 -3.30 2.59
CA ASP A 144 2.13 -2.03 2.33
C ASP A 144 0.63 -2.29 2.19
N HIS A 145 -0.19 -1.64 2.98
CA HIS A 145 -1.65 -1.81 2.99
C HIS A 145 -2.35 -0.47 2.80
N GLY A 146 -3.22 -0.39 1.80
CA GLY A 146 -4.10 0.75 1.61
C GLY A 146 -5.51 0.44 2.10
N LEU A 147 -5.84 0.89 3.31
CA LEU A 147 -7.14 0.66 3.94
C LEU A 147 -7.96 1.97 3.96
N ASP A 148 -9.28 1.87 3.77
CA ASP A 148 -10.15 3.03 3.99
C ASP A 148 -10.10 3.47 5.46
N PHE A 149 -10.08 2.49 6.38
CA PHE A 149 -9.88 2.64 7.82
C PHE A 149 -9.41 1.32 8.43
N VAL A 150 -8.72 1.40 9.57
CA VAL A 150 -8.39 0.20 10.35
C VAL A 150 -9.64 -0.24 11.09
N LEU A 151 -9.99 -1.50 10.99
CA LEU A 151 -11.22 -2.07 11.53
C LEU A 151 -10.93 -3.30 12.38
N TYR A 152 -11.82 -3.56 13.35
CA TYR A 152 -11.76 -4.73 14.20
C TYR A 152 -13.17 -5.30 14.44
N HIS A 153 -13.53 -6.31 13.67
CA HIS A 153 -14.79 -7.06 13.71
C HIS A 153 -14.48 -8.55 13.66
N PRO A 154 -14.02 -9.15 14.78
CA PRO A 154 -13.60 -10.54 14.78
C PRO A 154 -14.74 -11.51 14.47
N ALA A 155 -14.41 -12.60 13.78
CA ALA A 155 -15.37 -13.64 13.40
C ALA A 155 -14.72 -15.04 13.48
N SER A 156 -15.57 -16.09 13.51
CA SER A 156 -15.07 -17.45 13.47
C SER A 156 -14.57 -17.84 12.06
N GLU A 157 -13.66 -18.81 11.96
CA GLU A 157 -13.22 -19.34 10.66
C GLU A 157 -14.39 -19.85 9.82
N GLU A 158 -15.39 -20.52 10.45
CA GLU A 158 -16.61 -20.97 9.77
C GLU A 158 -17.37 -19.80 9.11
N THR A 159 -17.46 -18.65 9.81
CA THR A 159 -18.06 -17.44 9.25
C THR A 159 -17.28 -16.93 8.04
N ILE A 160 -15.95 -16.89 8.13
CA ILE A 160 -15.08 -16.44 7.02
C ILE A 160 -15.16 -17.38 5.83
N ASP A 161 -15.20 -18.70 6.06
CA ASP A 161 -15.38 -19.69 4.99
C ASP A 161 -16.73 -19.46 4.26
N GLY A 162 -17.79 -19.18 4.98
CA GLY A 162 -19.11 -18.84 4.41
C GLY A 162 -19.05 -17.57 3.56
N ILE A 163 -18.34 -16.54 4.02
CA ILE A 163 -18.17 -15.27 3.29
C ILE A 163 -17.37 -15.49 1.99
N ILE A 164 -16.27 -16.25 2.07
CA ILE A 164 -15.44 -16.58 0.89
C ILE A 164 -16.26 -17.39 -0.13
N ALA A 165 -16.93 -18.46 0.30
CA ALA A 165 -17.74 -19.28 -0.57
C ALA A 165 -18.86 -18.46 -1.25
N LYS A 166 -19.55 -17.59 -0.51
CA LYS A 166 -20.54 -16.66 -1.03
C LYS A 166 -19.94 -15.78 -2.11
N ARG A 167 -18.79 -15.17 -1.87
CA ARG A 167 -18.16 -14.25 -2.81
C ARG A 167 -17.62 -14.96 -4.06
N LEU A 168 -17.04 -16.14 -3.91
CA LEU A 168 -16.55 -16.94 -5.02
C LEU A 168 -17.71 -17.47 -5.92
N SER A 169 -18.93 -17.63 -5.37
CA SER A 169 -20.12 -17.93 -6.15
C SER A 169 -20.71 -16.73 -6.91
N GLY A 170 -20.06 -15.55 -6.85
CA GLY A 170 -20.49 -14.33 -7.54
C GLY A 170 -21.50 -13.48 -6.76
N GLN A 171 -21.83 -13.84 -5.52
CA GLN A 171 -22.74 -13.05 -4.69
C GLN A 171 -22.01 -11.88 -4.02
N GLU A 172 -22.72 -10.79 -3.76
CA GLU A 172 -22.17 -9.63 -3.04
C GLU A 172 -22.14 -9.91 -1.52
N VAL A 173 -21.08 -9.41 -0.88
CA VAL A 173 -20.95 -9.44 0.58
C VAL A 173 -21.58 -8.19 1.20
N THR A 174 -22.15 -8.34 2.39
CA THR A 174 -22.63 -7.21 3.18
C THR A 174 -21.45 -6.42 3.77
N ARG A 175 -21.71 -5.20 4.26
CA ARG A 175 -20.69 -4.40 4.96
C ARG A 175 -20.13 -5.14 6.19
N GLU A 176 -20.97 -5.82 6.95
CA GLU A 176 -20.54 -6.60 8.11
C GLU A 176 -19.64 -7.76 7.71
N GLU A 177 -20.04 -8.56 6.73
CA GLU A 177 -19.23 -9.66 6.19
C GLU A 177 -17.88 -9.17 5.66
N MET A 178 -17.87 -8.03 4.98
CA MET A 178 -16.63 -7.39 4.52
C MET A 178 -15.71 -7.02 5.69
N MET A 179 -16.26 -6.40 6.74
CA MET A 179 -15.47 -6.00 7.92
C MET A 179 -14.92 -7.21 8.67
N GLN A 180 -15.70 -8.27 8.81
CA GLN A 180 -15.27 -9.52 9.43
C GLN A 180 -14.15 -10.18 8.64
N TYR A 181 -14.31 -10.33 7.32
CA TYR A 181 -13.27 -10.89 6.46
C TYR A 181 -11.98 -10.07 6.51
N LYS A 182 -12.06 -8.76 6.35
CA LYS A 182 -10.87 -7.88 6.38
C LYS A 182 -10.16 -7.96 7.73
N THR A 183 -10.89 -8.03 8.84
CA THR A 183 -10.30 -8.18 10.16
C THR A 183 -9.51 -9.47 10.29
N GLU A 184 -10.12 -10.62 10.00
CA GLU A 184 -9.47 -11.91 10.17
C GLU A 184 -8.30 -12.08 9.17
N PHE A 185 -8.45 -11.58 7.95
CA PHE A 185 -7.39 -11.63 6.96
C PHE A 185 -6.19 -10.74 7.37
N MET A 186 -6.43 -9.52 7.85
CA MET A 186 -5.37 -8.63 8.33
C MET A 186 -4.69 -9.17 9.60
N LEU A 187 -5.43 -9.77 10.53
CA LEU A 187 -4.86 -10.44 11.70
C LEU A 187 -3.96 -11.62 11.29
N PHE A 188 -4.41 -12.42 10.33
CA PHE A 188 -3.59 -13.50 9.78
C PHE A 188 -2.31 -12.96 9.15
N LEU A 189 -2.39 -11.95 8.30
CA LEU A 189 -1.24 -11.34 7.66
C LEU A 189 -0.25 -10.77 8.68
N ALA A 190 -0.73 -10.03 9.68
CA ALA A 190 0.11 -9.44 10.72
C ALA A 190 0.88 -10.51 11.51
N ARG A 191 0.24 -11.63 11.87
CA ARG A 191 0.91 -12.77 12.50
C ARG A 191 1.98 -13.39 11.62
N GLU A 192 1.70 -13.53 10.32
CA GLU A 192 2.72 -14.02 9.38
C GLU A 192 3.88 -13.02 9.24
N TYR A 193 3.63 -11.71 9.21
CA TYR A 193 4.69 -10.68 9.19
C TYR A 193 5.56 -10.75 10.43
N HIS A 194 4.95 -10.89 11.62
CA HIS A 194 5.70 -11.12 12.85
C HIS A 194 6.59 -12.37 12.75
N ARG A 195 6.01 -13.50 12.30
CA ARG A 195 6.71 -14.78 12.18
C ARG A 195 7.95 -14.74 11.26
N ILE A 196 7.89 -13.95 10.17
CA ILE A 196 8.99 -13.83 9.19
C ILE A 196 9.77 -12.52 9.34
N ASN A 197 9.52 -11.75 10.39
CA ASN A 197 10.18 -10.49 10.72
C ASN A 197 10.05 -9.41 9.63
N TRP A 198 8.87 -9.29 9.02
CA TRP A 198 8.54 -8.18 8.13
C TRP A 198 7.95 -7.00 8.91
N ALA A 199 8.21 -5.78 8.46
CA ALA A 199 7.52 -4.60 8.96
C ALA A 199 6.15 -4.45 8.27
N MET A 200 5.10 -4.21 9.06
CA MET A 200 3.76 -3.94 8.58
C MET A 200 3.55 -2.44 8.40
N GLN A 201 3.27 -2.00 7.19
CA GLN A 201 2.89 -0.61 6.91
C GLN A 201 1.40 -0.52 6.60
N ILE A 202 0.70 0.35 7.32
CA ILE A 202 -0.75 0.58 7.15
C ILE A 202 -0.97 2.04 6.76
N HIS A 203 -1.41 2.26 5.53
CA HIS A 203 -1.94 3.53 5.03
C HIS A 203 -3.46 3.53 5.19
N TYR A 204 -4.02 4.50 5.88
CA TYR A 204 -5.46 4.59 6.08
C TYR A 204 -5.97 6.04 6.08
N GLY A 205 -7.28 6.19 6.15
CA GLY A 205 -7.93 7.48 6.22
C GLY A 205 -8.20 8.13 4.85
N CYS A 206 -8.27 7.32 3.78
CA CYS A 206 -8.66 7.77 2.45
C CYS A 206 -10.06 7.27 2.10
N LYS A 207 -10.96 8.18 1.73
CA LYS A 207 -12.21 7.81 1.06
C LYS A 207 -12.02 7.99 -0.44
N ARG A 208 -12.04 6.88 -1.16
CA ARG A 208 -11.76 6.81 -2.58
C ARG A 208 -12.97 7.19 -3.43
N ASP A 209 -12.69 7.72 -4.63
CA ASP A 209 -13.64 7.86 -5.72
C ASP A 209 -14.95 8.58 -5.35
N ASN A 210 -14.88 9.67 -4.58
CA ASN A 210 -16.07 10.37 -4.06
C ASN A 210 -16.99 10.94 -5.14
N ASN A 211 -16.50 11.15 -6.36
CA ASN A 211 -17.26 11.68 -7.48
C ASN A 211 -17.52 10.60 -8.53
N THR A 212 -18.63 9.86 -8.38
CA THR A 212 -19.01 8.77 -9.29
C THR A 212 -19.11 9.22 -10.76
N PHE A 213 -19.58 10.45 -11.02
CA PHE A 213 -19.65 10.97 -12.39
C PHE A 213 -18.26 11.06 -13.03
N ARG A 214 -17.27 11.56 -12.28
CA ARG A 214 -15.89 11.65 -12.76
C ARG A 214 -15.20 10.31 -12.81
N TYR A 215 -15.46 9.45 -11.84
CA TYR A 215 -14.97 8.06 -11.88
C TYR A 215 -15.38 7.33 -13.16
N ASN A 216 -16.64 7.45 -13.57
CA ASN A 216 -17.14 6.84 -14.80
C ASN A 216 -16.52 7.41 -16.08
N GLN A 217 -15.99 8.65 -16.03
CA GLN A 217 -15.34 9.30 -17.17
C GLN A 217 -13.83 9.06 -17.23
N LEU A 218 -13.16 9.06 -16.09
CA LEU A 218 -11.70 9.15 -15.97
C LEU A 218 -11.07 7.93 -15.31
N GLY A 219 -11.84 7.09 -14.64
CA GLY A 219 -11.33 5.97 -13.85
C GLY A 219 -10.89 6.37 -12.43
N PRO A 220 -10.30 5.42 -11.69
CA PRO A 220 -9.79 5.62 -10.34
C PRO A 220 -8.54 6.52 -10.33
N ASP A 221 -8.17 6.99 -9.14
CA ASP A 221 -6.93 7.75 -8.85
C ASP A 221 -6.76 9.03 -9.68
N THR A 222 -7.86 9.71 -9.99
CA THR A 222 -7.86 10.93 -10.82
C THR A 222 -8.12 12.22 -10.04
N GLY A 223 -7.87 12.22 -8.71
CA GLY A 223 -7.91 13.41 -7.88
C GLY A 223 -9.25 13.66 -7.20
N TYR A 224 -10.11 12.66 -7.07
CA TYR A 224 -11.43 12.75 -6.44
C TYR A 224 -11.53 11.98 -5.11
N ASP A 225 -10.40 11.76 -4.46
CA ASP A 225 -10.32 11.20 -3.12
C ASP A 225 -10.40 12.29 -2.04
N SER A 226 -10.81 11.93 -0.86
CA SER A 226 -10.86 12.83 0.29
C SER A 226 -10.36 12.14 1.57
N ILE A 227 -10.11 12.96 2.60
CA ILE A 227 -9.88 12.46 3.95
C ILE A 227 -11.13 11.70 4.41
N ASN A 228 -10.89 10.54 5.03
CA ASN A 228 -11.89 9.71 5.71
C ASN A 228 -11.66 9.75 7.21
N ASN A 229 -12.71 9.89 7.99
CA ASN A 229 -12.69 9.87 9.45
C ASN A 229 -13.50 8.72 10.05
N ASP A 230 -13.82 7.68 9.27
CA ASP A 230 -14.50 6.47 9.78
C ASP A 230 -13.61 5.64 10.72
N ALA A 231 -12.28 5.86 10.70
CA ALA A 231 -11.36 5.22 11.61
C ALA A 231 -11.59 5.68 13.05
N THR A 232 -11.75 4.74 13.95
CA THR A 232 -11.82 5.04 15.39
C THR A 232 -10.56 4.60 16.10
N ALA A 233 -10.13 5.39 17.10
CA ALA A 233 -9.04 5.02 17.99
C ALA A 233 -9.23 3.64 18.61
N ALA A 234 -10.47 3.31 18.99
CA ALA A 234 -10.82 2.03 19.60
C ALA A 234 -10.51 0.86 18.66
N GLN A 235 -10.99 0.90 17.42
CA GLN A 235 -10.78 -0.21 16.47
C GLN A 235 -9.29 -0.42 16.15
N LEU A 236 -8.51 0.65 15.98
CA LEU A 236 -7.07 0.54 15.80
C LEU A 236 -6.41 -0.08 17.04
N ALA A 237 -6.75 0.40 18.24
CA ALA A 237 -6.22 -0.16 19.49
C ALA A 237 -6.60 -1.63 19.67
N ASP A 238 -7.85 -2.00 19.39
CA ASP A 238 -8.32 -3.38 19.50
C ASP A 238 -7.62 -4.31 18.51
N PHE A 239 -7.39 -3.85 17.28
CA PHE A 239 -6.62 -4.61 16.27
C PHE A 239 -5.18 -4.87 16.75
N LEU A 240 -4.47 -3.85 17.20
CA LEU A 240 -3.11 -3.99 17.73
C LEU A 240 -3.08 -4.85 18.99
N ASN A 241 -4.06 -4.69 19.88
CA ASN A 241 -4.19 -5.47 21.11
C ASN A 241 -4.41 -6.95 20.83
N ALA A 242 -5.21 -7.32 19.83
CA ALA A 242 -5.44 -8.71 19.45
C ALA A 242 -4.15 -9.43 19.02
N LEU A 243 -3.20 -8.71 18.47
CA LEU A 243 -1.87 -9.23 18.09
C LEU A 243 -0.90 -9.21 19.30
N SER A 244 -0.97 -8.17 20.12
CA SER A 244 -0.11 -8.02 21.29
C SER A 244 -0.41 -9.06 22.38
N THR A 245 -1.68 -9.43 22.58
CA THR A 245 -2.07 -10.43 23.59
C THR A 245 -1.48 -11.82 23.32
N THR A 246 -1.13 -12.13 22.08
CA THR A 246 -0.49 -13.39 21.68
C THR A 246 1.02 -13.21 21.41
N ASN A 247 1.56 -12.02 21.65
CA ASN A 247 2.95 -11.66 21.36
C ASN A 247 3.30 -11.86 19.86
N GLU A 248 2.37 -11.48 18.97
CA GLU A 248 2.48 -11.63 17.53
C GLU A 248 2.33 -10.29 16.78
N LEU A 249 2.47 -9.15 17.49
CA LEU A 249 2.44 -7.84 16.88
C LEU A 249 3.75 -7.59 16.11
N PRO A 250 3.73 -7.40 14.77
CA PRO A 250 4.93 -7.07 14.01
C PRO A 250 5.35 -5.60 14.24
N LYS A 251 6.57 -5.25 13.86
CA LYS A 251 6.97 -3.85 13.72
C LYS A 251 5.99 -3.14 12.82
N THR A 252 5.31 -2.11 13.31
CA THR A 252 4.19 -1.49 12.63
C THR A 252 4.43 -0.01 12.39
N ILE A 253 4.17 0.46 11.17
CA ILE A 253 4.22 1.87 10.77
C ILE A 253 2.81 2.27 10.35
N LEU A 254 2.29 3.35 10.94
CA LEU A 254 0.96 3.88 10.66
C LEU A 254 1.07 5.20 9.90
N TYR A 255 0.31 5.29 8.80
CA TYR A 255 0.18 6.50 7.99
C TYR A 255 -1.29 6.88 7.90
N SER A 256 -1.68 8.02 8.47
CA SER A 256 -3.02 8.57 8.30
C SER A 256 -3.01 9.74 7.33
N LEU A 257 -3.99 9.80 6.43
CA LEU A 257 -4.25 11.00 5.62
C LEU A 257 -4.92 12.12 6.44
N ASN A 258 -5.53 11.78 7.56
CA ASN A 258 -6.19 12.74 8.42
C ASN A 258 -5.19 13.29 9.46
N PRO A 259 -4.74 14.54 9.37
CA PRO A 259 -3.81 15.10 10.36
C PRO A 259 -4.40 15.15 11.78
N ALA A 260 -5.71 15.13 11.95
CA ALA A 260 -6.36 15.06 13.26
C ALA A 260 -6.12 13.71 13.97
N ASP A 261 -5.70 12.67 13.25
CA ASP A 261 -5.39 11.37 13.85
C ASP A 261 -3.98 11.32 14.47
N ASN A 262 -3.12 12.30 14.22
CA ASN A 262 -1.72 12.26 14.68
C ASN A 262 -1.60 12.13 16.21
N GLU A 263 -2.43 12.83 16.96
CA GLU A 263 -2.43 12.76 18.43
C GLU A 263 -2.99 11.40 18.91
N ILE A 264 -4.00 10.87 18.23
CA ILE A 264 -4.57 9.55 18.49
C ILE A 264 -3.50 8.49 18.27
N ILE A 265 -2.85 8.49 17.12
CA ILE A 265 -1.77 7.56 16.76
C ILE A 265 -0.64 7.66 17.79
N GLY A 266 -0.19 8.88 18.13
CA GLY A 266 0.87 9.11 19.09
C GLY A 266 0.57 8.52 20.47
N THR A 267 -0.66 8.63 20.95
CA THR A 267 -1.07 8.04 22.24
C THR A 267 -1.22 6.53 22.18
N ILE A 268 -1.74 5.98 21.08
CA ILE A 268 -1.84 4.52 20.86
C ILE A 268 -0.44 3.90 20.80
N MET A 269 0.51 4.50 20.07
CA MET A 269 1.89 4.01 20.00
C MET A 269 2.52 3.89 21.40
N GLY A 270 2.19 4.80 22.33
CA GLY A 270 2.64 4.71 23.71
C GLY A 270 2.13 3.49 24.47
N CYS A 271 1.04 2.84 24.01
CA CYS A 271 0.47 1.65 24.63
C CYS A 271 1.10 0.34 24.14
N PHE A 272 1.78 0.36 23.00
CA PHE A 272 2.32 -0.84 22.33
C PHE A 272 3.84 -0.74 22.11
N GLN A 273 4.54 -0.08 23.02
CA GLN A 273 6.01 -0.03 22.99
C GLN A 273 6.60 -1.34 23.47
N ASP A 274 7.55 -1.85 22.69
CA ASP A 274 8.38 -2.99 23.09
C ASP A 274 9.84 -2.56 23.16
N SER A 275 10.66 -3.34 23.86
CA SER A 275 12.09 -3.08 24.06
C SER A 275 12.98 -3.63 22.92
N GLU A 276 12.41 -4.30 21.91
CA GLU A 276 13.15 -4.91 20.80
C GLU A 276 13.06 -4.08 19.49
#